data_7b34ba3a631362146afbef003d7fd72b
#
_entry.id   7b34ba3a631362146afbef003d7fd72b
#
_cell.length_a   1.000
_cell.length_b   1.000
_cell.length_c   1.000
_cell.angle_alpha   90.00
_cell.angle_beta   90.00
_cell.angle_gamma   90.00
#
_symmetry.space_group_name_H-M   'P 1'
#
loop_
_entity.id
_entity.type
_entity.pdbx_description
1 polymer ?
#
loop_
_entity_poly.entity_id
_entity_poly.type
_entity_poly.pdbx_seq_one_letter_code
_entity_poly.pdbx_strand_id
1 'polypeptide(L)'
;MARGTPDWDVIVVGGGVAGLAAARELGRRGRRVVILEARPRLGGRIHTVRPPGWPGPVELGAEFVHGGNSAIWALLRRAHLQASKVSPRHWVGRSGSLEPIADVERNIARITRQIVPGRAGRKSFAEYFRAHPPRGAPEDWALARGFVEGFEAAPVNEISARSLAGEALDEDEQFRVPGGYDQAVATLAGECREAGVRIVLGSPVSSIDWRSGHVQAAGRRYSHSAEAAIITLPLGVLQARSGPGRIRFRPALGRRQALIDQMGVGHVYRLNVRLRAAAWRALWPAGAGLPASTGFGFIHAQVGGIPVWWSLTDEPVLVAWAGGPAALALGRLEPRERRRCALRSLAALIGVPAARLERAVAGCQHWDWTADPFSRGAYSFTAAGQDESARKLRAPLRGTLFFAGEATAQGAEVGTVHGALASGIRAAAEAAAAR
;
A
#
# COMPACT_ATOMS: atom_id res chain seq x y z
N MET A 1 10.96 28.73 33.30
CA MET A 1 10.44 29.25 32.02
C MET A 1 8.92 29.04 32.01
N ALA A 2 8.16 30.12 31.85
CA ALA A 2 6.71 30.11 31.79
C ALA A 2 6.28 29.18 30.64
N ARG A 3 5.33 28.26 30.91
CA ARG A 3 4.76 27.36 29.89
C ARG A 3 3.84 28.23 29.03
N GLY A 4 4.32 28.69 27.86
CA GLY A 4 3.43 29.28 26.86
C GLY A 4 2.36 28.25 26.47
N THR A 5 1.14 28.74 26.23
CA THR A 5 0.06 27.91 25.72
C THR A 5 0.49 27.27 24.39
N PRO A 6 0.32 25.95 24.17
CA PRO A 6 0.67 25.34 22.91
C PRO A 6 -0.11 25.95 21.73
N ASP A 7 0.51 26.02 20.56
CA ASP A 7 -0.12 26.55 19.35
C ASP A 7 -1.36 25.74 18.95
N TRP A 8 -1.31 24.42 19.21
CA TRP A 8 -2.32 23.43 18.80
C TRP A 8 -2.67 22.49 19.95
N ASP A 9 -3.83 21.90 19.88
CA ASP A 9 -4.20 20.80 20.77
C ASP A 9 -3.55 19.50 20.27
N VAL A 10 -3.58 19.27 18.95
CA VAL A 10 -2.98 18.07 18.33
C VAL A 10 -2.23 18.42 17.04
N ILE A 11 -1.02 17.89 16.92
CA ILE A 11 -0.27 17.85 15.66
C ILE A 11 -0.48 16.47 15.02
N VAL A 12 -0.89 16.43 13.76
CA VAL A 12 -0.93 15.21 12.94
C VAL A 12 0.26 15.22 11.99
N VAL A 13 1.15 14.24 12.10
CA VAL A 13 2.34 14.12 11.25
C VAL A 13 2.05 13.15 10.12
N GLY A 14 1.84 13.70 8.91
CA GLY A 14 1.48 12.99 7.69
C GLY A 14 0.06 13.28 7.21
N GLY A 15 -0.08 13.68 5.95
CA GLY A 15 -1.34 14.00 5.26
C GLY A 15 -1.88 12.85 4.39
N GLY A 16 -1.60 11.59 4.77
CA GLY A 16 -2.24 10.41 4.19
C GLY A 16 -3.66 10.20 4.73
N VAL A 17 -4.34 9.14 4.27
CA VAL A 17 -5.73 8.82 4.67
C VAL A 17 -5.88 8.71 6.19
N ALA A 18 -4.93 8.08 6.88
CA ALA A 18 -4.96 7.97 8.35
C ALA A 18 -4.88 9.34 9.04
N GLY A 19 -3.98 10.22 8.56
CA GLY A 19 -3.81 11.56 9.14
C GLY A 19 -5.01 12.46 8.87
N LEU A 20 -5.54 12.42 7.65
CA LEU A 20 -6.76 13.16 7.30
C LEU A 20 -7.97 12.69 8.11
N ALA A 21 -8.16 11.37 8.24
CA ALA A 21 -9.24 10.81 9.05
C ALA A 21 -9.13 11.23 10.52
N ALA A 22 -7.92 11.14 11.10
CA ALA A 22 -7.69 11.54 12.47
C ALA A 22 -7.94 13.03 12.70
N ALA A 23 -7.42 13.88 11.82
CA ALA A 23 -7.56 15.32 11.93
C ALA A 23 -9.02 15.77 11.78
N ARG A 24 -9.76 15.18 10.83
CA ARG A 24 -11.20 15.41 10.66
C ARG A 24 -11.99 15.11 11.94
N GLU A 25 -11.77 13.95 12.54
CA GLU A 25 -12.48 13.54 13.75
C GLU A 25 -12.20 14.48 14.93
N LEU A 26 -10.96 14.93 15.07
CA LEU A 26 -10.58 15.88 16.12
C LEU A 26 -11.11 17.28 15.84
N GLY A 27 -11.03 17.76 14.59
CA GLY A 27 -11.57 19.07 14.21
C GLY A 27 -13.09 19.15 14.44
N ARG A 28 -13.84 18.11 14.09
CA ARG A 28 -15.29 18.01 14.37
C ARG A 28 -15.64 18.03 15.85
N ARG A 29 -14.68 17.69 16.71
CA ARG A 29 -14.82 17.81 18.17
C ARG A 29 -14.32 19.17 18.71
N GLY A 30 -14.09 20.14 17.83
CA GLY A 30 -13.65 21.49 18.19
C GLY A 30 -12.18 21.59 18.61
N ARG A 31 -11.34 20.58 18.31
CA ARG A 31 -9.90 20.66 18.63
C ARG A 31 -9.16 21.48 17.59
N ARG A 32 -8.18 22.28 18.06
CA ARG A 32 -7.23 22.99 17.19
C ARG A 32 -6.21 21.98 16.66
N VAL A 33 -6.31 21.64 15.37
CA VAL A 33 -5.49 20.59 14.75
C VAL A 33 -4.67 21.16 13.59
N VAL A 34 -3.40 20.78 13.51
CA VAL A 34 -2.56 21.01 12.33
C VAL A 34 -2.07 19.68 11.76
N ILE A 35 -2.18 19.54 10.43
CA ILE A 35 -1.54 18.44 9.66
C ILE A 35 -0.23 18.99 9.06
N LEU A 36 0.88 18.31 9.32
CA LEU A 36 2.19 18.57 8.71
C LEU A 36 2.48 17.47 7.68
N GLU A 37 2.37 17.80 6.39
CA GLU A 37 2.64 16.88 5.28
C GLU A 37 3.94 17.24 4.58
N ALA A 38 4.80 16.24 4.41
CA ALA A 38 6.13 16.43 3.83
C ALA A 38 6.10 16.78 2.34
N ARG A 39 5.13 16.24 1.60
CA ARG A 39 4.99 16.45 0.15
C ARG A 39 4.17 17.70 -0.18
N PRO A 40 4.25 18.21 -1.41
CA PRO A 40 3.36 19.28 -1.89
C PRO A 40 1.95 18.77 -2.21
N ARG A 41 1.60 17.55 -1.82
CA ARG A 41 0.30 16.92 -2.04
C ARG A 41 -0.13 16.07 -0.84
N LEU A 42 -1.43 15.89 -0.69
CA LEU A 42 -2.03 14.95 0.26
C LEU A 42 -2.12 13.53 -0.32
N GLY A 43 -2.62 12.59 0.48
CA GLY A 43 -2.94 11.23 0.08
C GLY A 43 -1.86 10.19 0.43
N GLY A 44 -0.62 10.63 0.67
CA GLY A 44 0.47 9.70 0.98
C GLY A 44 0.69 8.68 -0.14
N ARG A 45 0.42 7.39 0.12
CA ARG A 45 0.54 6.28 -0.84
C ARG A 45 -0.67 6.09 -1.78
N ILE A 46 -1.72 6.87 -1.65
CA ILE A 46 -2.66 7.14 -2.74
C ILE A 46 -2.04 8.22 -3.61
N HIS A 47 -1.76 7.92 -4.86
CA HIS A 47 -1.15 8.84 -5.81
C HIS A 47 -1.71 8.60 -7.21
N THR A 48 -2.72 9.35 -7.55
CA THR A 48 -3.36 9.35 -8.86
C THR A 48 -2.78 10.49 -9.70
N VAL A 49 -2.43 10.21 -10.94
CA VAL A 49 -2.00 11.22 -11.93
C VAL A 49 -2.89 11.19 -13.16
N ARG A 50 -2.95 12.30 -13.87
CA ARG A 50 -3.71 12.45 -15.13
C ARG A 50 -2.80 12.93 -16.24
N PRO A 51 -1.94 12.04 -16.77
CA PRO A 51 -0.96 12.46 -17.79
C PRO A 51 -1.67 12.81 -19.11
N PRO A 52 -1.17 13.80 -19.85
CA PRO A 52 -1.73 14.17 -21.15
C PRO A 52 -1.80 12.98 -22.12
N GLY A 53 -2.93 12.83 -22.81
CA GLY A 53 -3.16 11.78 -23.79
C GLY A 53 -3.42 10.38 -23.20
N TRP A 54 -3.53 10.22 -21.88
CA TRP A 54 -4.01 8.98 -21.28
C TRP A 54 -5.54 8.98 -21.23
N PRO A 55 -6.18 7.80 -21.33
CA PRO A 55 -7.64 7.69 -21.41
C PRO A 55 -8.36 8.04 -20.10
N GLY A 56 -7.63 8.06 -19.00
CA GLY A 56 -8.18 8.34 -17.68
C GLY A 56 -7.10 8.50 -16.63
N PRO A 57 -7.48 8.59 -15.36
CA PRO A 57 -6.55 8.66 -14.25
C PRO A 57 -5.71 7.39 -14.15
N VAL A 58 -4.47 7.55 -13.71
CA VAL A 58 -3.50 6.47 -13.53
C VAL A 58 -3.09 6.41 -12.08
N GLU A 59 -3.34 5.27 -11.46
CA GLU A 59 -2.88 5.03 -10.10
C GLU A 59 -1.39 4.65 -10.09
N LEU A 60 -0.61 5.39 -9.31
CA LEU A 60 0.80 5.10 -9.06
C LEU A 60 1.02 4.42 -7.71
N GLY A 61 0.00 4.37 -6.88
CA GLY A 61 -0.04 3.75 -5.56
C GLY A 61 -1.22 2.81 -5.39
N ALA A 62 -1.96 2.98 -4.30
CA ALA A 62 -3.17 2.19 -4.04
C ALA A 62 -4.20 2.37 -5.17
N GLU A 63 -4.78 1.26 -5.62
CA GLU A 63 -5.77 1.22 -6.69
C GLU A 63 -7.06 0.54 -6.26
N PHE A 64 -6.95 -0.50 -5.42
CA PHE A 64 -8.07 -1.35 -5.10
C PHE A 64 -8.78 -0.93 -3.80
N VAL A 65 -10.09 -1.13 -3.81
CA VAL A 65 -10.95 -1.13 -2.61
C VAL A 65 -11.28 -2.60 -2.34
N HIS A 66 -10.80 -3.12 -1.22
CA HIS A 66 -10.97 -4.52 -0.83
C HIS A 66 -12.20 -4.66 0.05
N GLY A 67 -13.05 -5.61 -0.29
CA GLY A 67 -14.15 -6.10 0.53
C GLY A 67 -15.21 -5.09 0.94
N GLY A 68 -15.99 -5.50 1.93
CA GLY A 68 -17.16 -4.77 2.44
C GLY A 68 -16.88 -3.78 3.56
N ASN A 69 -15.62 -3.34 3.80
CA ASN A 69 -15.30 -2.45 4.92
C ASN A 69 -16.15 -1.18 4.94
N SER A 70 -16.97 -1.02 5.97
CA SER A 70 -17.97 0.05 6.08
C SER A 70 -17.38 1.46 6.06
N ALA A 71 -16.17 1.64 6.58
CA ALA A 71 -15.54 2.97 6.66
C ALA A 71 -15.13 3.51 5.30
N ILE A 72 -14.52 2.66 4.45
CA ILE A 72 -14.13 3.07 3.09
C ILE A 72 -15.36 3.31 2.22
N TRP A 73 -16.37 2.43 2.29
CA TRP A 73 -17.62 2.63 1.54
C TRP A 73 -18.39 3.87 1.98
N ALA A 74 -18.39 4.18 3.28
CA ALA A 74 -18.95 5.43 3.78
C ALA A 74 -18.20 6.66 3.24
N LEU A 75 -16.87 6.58 3.10
CA LEU A 75 -16.09 7.65 2.48
C LEU A 75 -16.41 7.80 1.00
N LEU A 76 -16.47 6.71 0.23
CA LEU A 76 -16.80 6.77 -1.19
C LEU A 76 -18.21 7.35 -1.43
N ARG A 77 -19.20 6.96 -0.62
CA ARG A 77 -20.55 7.55 -0.69
C ARG A 77 -20.55 9.05 -0.41
N ARG A 78 -19.85 9.52 0.64
CA ARG A 78 -19.74 10.97 0.92
C ARG A 78 -19.01 11.72 -0.19
N ALA A 79 -18.06 11.07 -0.83
CA ALA A 79 -17.32 11.62 -1.96
C ALA A 79 -18.12 11.56 -3.29
N HIS A 80 -19.33 10.99 -3.28
CA HIS A 80 -20.13 10.71 -4.49
C HIS A 80 -19.35 9.91 -5.55
N LEU A 81 -18.45 9.02 -5.10
CA LEU A 81 -17.62 8.21 -5.98
C LEU A 81 -18.26 6.85 -6.24
N GLN A 82 -18.30 6.49 -7.51
CA GLN A 82 -18.67 5.15 -7.93
C GLN A 82 -17.43 4.23 -7.85
N ALA A 83 -17.65 3.01 -7.39
CA ALA A 83 -16.66 1.95 -7.44
C ALA A 83 -17.12 0.89 -8.47
N SER A 84 -16.22 0.51 -9.34
CA SER A 84 -16.45 -0.54 -10.32
C SER A 84 -15.81 -1.84 -9.85
N LYS A 85 -16.58 -2.95 -9.93
CA LYS A 85 -16.07 -4.27 -9.60
C LYS A 85 -14.94 -4.65 -10.56
N VAL A 86 -13.86 -5.19 -10.03
CA VAL A 86 -12.73 -5.71 -10.79
C VAL A 86 -13.10 -7.07 -11.37
N SER A 87 -12.67 -7.34 -12.60
CA SER A 87 -12.85 -8.67 -13.21
C SER A 87 -12.11 -9.72 -12.40
N PRO A 88 -12.78 -10.79 -11.93
CA PRO A 88 -12.17 -11.87 -11.17
C PRO A 88 -11.42 -12.88 -12.06
N ARG A 89 -11.21 -12.58 -13.35
CA ARG A 89 -10.55 -13.48 -14.28
C ARG A 89 -9.05 -13.51 -14.06
N HIS A 90 -8.51 -14.71 -13.95
CA HIS A 90 -7.09 -14.98 -13.81
C HIS A 90 -6.60 -15.92 -14.92
N TRP A 91 -5.36 -15.71 -15.33
CA TRP A 91 -4.70 -16.45 -16.40
C TRP A 91 -3.29 -16.84 -15.99
N VAL A 92 -2.83 -18.02 -16.40
CA VAL A 92 -1.40 -18.34 -16.48
C VAL A 92 -0.90 -17.90 -17.83
N GLY A 93 0.13 -17.06 -17.85
CA GLY A 93 0.78 -16.61 -19.08
C GLY A 93 2.10 -17.32 -19.34
N ARG A 94 2.19 -17.95 -20.50
CA ARG A 94 3.42 -18.54 -21.05
C ARG A 94 3.62 -17.97 -22.44
N SER A 95 4.84 -17.89 -22.91
CA SER A 95 5.23 -17.28 -24.19
C SER A 95 4.16 -17.41 -25.30
N GLY A 96 3.36 -16.36 -25.49
CA GLY A 96 2.30 -16.30 -26.51
C GLY A 96 1.02 -17.12 -26.21
N SER A 97 0.93 -17.77 -25.03
CA SER A 97 -0.23 -18.55 -24.61
C SER A 97 -0.78 -18.06 -23.28
N LEU A 98 -2.10 -18.02 -23.16
CA LEU A 98 -2.80 -17.70 -21.92
C LEU A 98 -3.81 -18.81 -21.62
N GLU A 99 -3.68 -19.40 -20.44
CA GLU A 99 -4.55 -20.46 -19.94
C GLU A 99 -5.39 -19.92 -18.78
N PRO A 100 -6.72 -20.06 -18.79
CA PRO A 100 -7.55 -19.58 -17.69
C PRO A 100 -7.26 -20.38 -16.41
N ILE A 101 -7.20 -19.68 -15.27
CA ILE A 101 -7.15 -20.33 -13.96
C ILE A 101 -8.56 -20.26 -13.37
N ALA A 102 -9.14 -21.43 -13.09
CA ALA A 102 -10.37 -21.49 -12.32
C ALA A 102 -10.05 -21.33 -10.81
N ASP A 103 -10.87 -20.53 -10.12
CA ASP A 103 -10.85 -20.41 -8.66
C ASP A 103 -9.46 -20.17 -8.03
N VAL A 104 -8.77 -19.11 -8.46
CA VAL A 104 -7.42 -18.75 -7.94
C VAL A 104 -7.43 -18.66 -6.41
N GLU A 105 -8.43 -18.02 -5.85
CA GLU A 105 -8.61 -17.85 -4.40
C GLU A 105 -8.72 -19.21 -3.70
N ARG A 106 -9.49 -20.13 -4.24
CA ARG A 106 -9.61 -21.49 -3.71
C ARG A 106 -8.28 -22.26 -3.79
N ASN A 107 -7.54 -22.08 -4.88
CA ASN A 107 -6.25 -22.76 -5.06
C ASN A 107 -5.20 -22.24 -4.06
N ILE A 108 -5.16 -20.93 -3.84
CA ILE A 108 -4.30 -20.34 -2.81
C ILE A 108 -4.77 -20.78 -1.41
N ALA A 109 -6.07 -20.70 -1.13
CA ALA A 109 -6.66 -21.10 0.14
C ALA A 109 -6.45 -22.59 0.45
N ARG A 110 -6.35 -23.46 -0.58
CA ARG A 110 -6.00 -24.88 -0.38
C ARG A 110 -4.65 -25.06 0.31
N ILE A 111 -3.72 -24.16 0.11
CA ILE A 111 -2.41 -24.16 0.78
C ILE A 111 -2.48 -23.42 2.12
N THR A 112 -2.99 -22.19 2.15
CA THR A 112 -2.99 -21.37 3.37
C THR A 112 -3.82 -21.96 4.51
N ARG A 113 -4.93 -22.64 4.20
CA ARG A 113 -5.76 -23.38 5.19
C ARG A 113 -5.06 -24.58 5.83
N GLN A 114 -3.92 -25.04 5.31
CA GLN A 114 -3.10 -26.07 5.95
C GLN A 114 -2.24 -25.52 7.09
N ILE A 115 -2.16 -24.19 7.20
CA ILE A 115 -1.45 -23.55 8.30
C ILE A 115 -2.32 -23.64 9.55
N VAL A 116 -1.85 -24.42 10.53
CA VAL A 116 -2.47 -24.52 11.85
C VAL A 116 -1.89 -23.46 12.76
N PRO A 117 -2.65 -22.43 13.20
CA PRO A 117 -2.12 -21.28 13.94
C PRO A 117 -1.29 -21.67 15.17
N GLY A 118 -1.71 -22.70 15.91
CA GLY A 118 -1.00 -23.22 17.09
C GLY A 118 0.36 -23.86 16.75
N ARG A 119 0.53 -24.43 15.56
CA ARG A 119 1.79 -25.02 15.08
C ARG A 119 2.68 -24.02 14.34
N ALA A 120 2.09 -22.95 13.85
CA ALA A 120 2.82 -21.89 13.15
C ALA A 120 3.82 -21.20 14.09
N GLY A 121 3.39 -20.92 15.34
CA GLY A 121 4.28 -20.32 16.34
C GLY A 121 4.87 -19.00 15.83
N ARG A 122 6.21 -18.94 15.81
CA ARG A 122 6.97 -17.80 15.30
C ARG A 122 7.58 -18.04 13.91
N LYS A 123 7.15 -19.09 13.21
CA LYS A 123 7.72 -19.48 11.92
C LYS A 123 7.26 -18.55 10.80
N SER A 124 8.15 -18.36 9.82
CA SER A 124 7.77 -17.82 8.52
C SER A 124 6.96 -18.83 7.71
N PHE A 125 6.32 -18.36 6.63
CA PHE A 125 5.60 -19.21 5.67
C PHE A 125 6.51 -20.33 5.14
N ALA A 126 7.72 -19.99 4.71
CA ALA A 126 8.67 -20.98 4.19
C ALA A 126 9.14 -21.97 5.26
N GLU A 127 9.39 -21.53 6.49
CA GLU A 127 9.80 -22.41 7.60
C GLU A 127 8.67 -23.36 8.02
N TYR A 128 7.43 -22.86 8.03
CA TYR A 128 6.28 -23.69 8.35
C TYR A 128 6.13 -24.83 7.36
N PHE A 129 6.14 -24.55 6.05
CA PHE A 129 5.96 -25.56 5.02
C PHE A 129 7.21 -26.41 4.76
N ARG A 130 8.39 -25.99 5.19
CA ARG A 130 9.56 -26.88 5.27
C ARG A 130 9.37 -27.97 6.33
N ALA A 131 8.76 -27.62 7.47
CA ALA A 131 8.47 -28.56 8.56
C ALA A 131 7.20 -29.38 8.31
N HIS A 132 6.27 -28.87 7.51
CA HIS A 132 4.98 -29.48 7.20
C HIS A 132 4.72 -29.35 5.69
N PRO A 133 5.35 -30.19 4.84
CA PRO A 133 5.21 -30.09 3.38
C PRO A 133 3.75 -29.95 2.94
N PRO A 134 3.43 -29.01 2.03
CA PRO A 134 2.04 -28.77 1.65
C PRO A 134 1.46 -29.96 0.88
N ARG A 135 0.20 -30.24 1.11
CA ARG A 135 -0.58 -31.22 0.33
C ARG A 135 -1.30 -30.47 -0.78
N GLY A 136 -1.29 -31.00 -2.00
CA GLY A 136 -1.91 -30.40 -3.17
C GLY A 136 -1.03 -30.48 -4.39
N ALA A 137 -1.48 -29.89 -5.48
CA ALA A 137 -0.72 -29.82 -6.72
C ALA A 137 0.46 -28.82 -6.60
N PRO A 138 1.58 -29.08 -7.29
CA PRO A 138 2.69 -28.12 -7.34
C PRO A 138 2.25 -26.70 -7.80
N GLU A 139 1.24 -26.63 -8.66
CA GLU A 139 0.67 -25.39 -9.17
C GLU A 139 -0.03 -24.60 -8.06
N ASP A 140 -0.75 -25.25 -7.13
CA ASP A 140 -1.37 -24.59 -5.97
C ASP A 140 -0.30 -23.95 -5.08
N TRP A 141 0.81 -24.67 -4.86
CA TRP A 141 1.94 -24.13 -4.11
C TRP A 141 2.59 -22.93 -4.79
N ALA A 142 2.77 -23.00 -6.11
CA ALA A 142 3.33 -21.90 -6.89
C ALA A 142 2.42 -20.66 -6.83
N LEU A 143 1.11 -20.85 -6.92
CA LEU A 143 0.12 -19.77 -6.78
C LEU A 143 0.14 -19.17 -5.36
N ALA A 144 0.12 -20.00 -4.32
CA ALA A 144 0.17 -19.52 -2.93
C ALA A 144 1.47 -18.74 -2.64
N ARG A 145 2.60 -19.23 -3.11
CA ARG A 145 3.88 -18.51 -3.02
C ARG A 145 3.84 -17.19 -3.80
N GLY A 146 3.34 -17.22 -5.03
CA GLY A 146 3.20 -16.03 -5.87
C GLY A 146 2.27 -14.98 -5.25
N PHE A 147 1.22 -15.41 -4.55
CA PHE A 147 0.34 -14.56 -3.78
C PHE A 147 1.12 -13.87 -2.64
N VAL A 148 1.82 -14.63 -1.80
CA VAL A 148 2.61 -14.09 -0.70
C VAL A 148 3.67 -13.09 -1.20
N GLU A 149 4.45 -13.45 -2.21
CA GLU A 149 5.49 -12.57 -2.73
C GLU A 149 4.92 -11.39 -3.52
N GLY A 150 3.82 -11.57 -4.23
CA GLY A 150 3.23 -10.55 -5.10
C GLY A 150 2.21 -9.65 -4.41
N PHE A 151 1.21 -10.22 -3.74
CA PHE A 151 0.11 -9.48 -3.13
C PHE A 151 0.50 -8.95 -1.75
N GLU A 152 1.06 -9.80 -0.86
CA GLU A 152 1.57 -9.36 0.44
C GLU A 152 2.88 -8.57 0.33
N ALA A 153 3.48 -8.54 -0.86
CA ALA A 153 4.78 -7.90 -1.15
C ALA A 153 5.90 -8.33 -0.18
N ALA A 154 5.82 -9.55 0.33
CA ALA A 154 6.66 -10.07 1.40
C ALA A 154 7.49 -11.28 0.96
N PRO A 155 8.76 -11.38 1.38
CA PRO A 155 9.53 -12.61 1.20
C PRO A 155 8.89 -13.76 2.00
N VAL A 156 8.71 -14.94 1.38
CA VAL A 156 8.12 -16.12 2.05
C VAL A 156 8.90 -16.58 3.29
N ASN A 157 10.16 -16.23 3.40
CA ASN A 157 11.02 -16.53 4.54
C ASN A 157 10.95 -15.46 5.66
N GLU A 158 10.18 -14.39 5.46
CA GLU A 158 10.04 -13.31 6.43
C GLU A 158 8.62 -13.15 6.95
N ILE A 159 7.59 -13.37 6.10
CA ILE A 159 6.19 -13.22 6.49
C ILE A 159 5.77 -14.31 7.48
N SER A 160 4.98 -13.95 8.48
CA SER A 160 4.43 -14.88 9.47
C SER A 160 3.49 -15.89 8.83
N ALA A 161 3.77 -17.19 9.05
CA ALA A 161 2.82 -18.23 8.67
C ALA A 161 1.49 -18.06 9.42
N ARG A 162 1.54 -17.61 10.68
CA ARG A 162 0.35 -17.41 11.50
C ARG A 162 -0.55 -16.30 10.95
N SER A 163 -0.01 -15.22 10.41
CA SER A 163 -0.81 -14.14 9.83
C SER A 163 -1.59 -14.58 8.59
N LEU A 164 -1.06 -15.56 7.86
CA LEU A 164 -1.69 -16.16 6.68
C LEU A 164 -2.63 -17.33 7.00
N ALA A 165 -2.68 -17.76 8.28
CA ALA A 165 -3.53 -18.85 8.72
C ALA A 165 -4.99 -18.39 8.80
N GLY A 166 -5.86 -18.97 7.99
CA GLY A 166 -7.29 -18.61 8.00
C GLY A 166 -7.56 -17.22 7.43
N GLU A 167 -6.59 -16.54 6.83
CA GLU A 167 -6.91 -15.59 5.77
C GLU A 167 -7.69 -16.40 4.73
N ALA A 168 -9.00 -16.42 4.96
CA ALA A 168 -9.85 -16.49 3.82
C ALA A 168 -9.34 -15.34 2.96
N LEU A 169 -8.76 -15.65 1.81
CA LEU A 169 -8.94 -14.80 0.66
C LEU A 169 -10.45 -14.85 0.53
N ASP A 170 -11.13 -14.09 1.41
CA ASP A 170 -12.55 -14.02 1.36
C ASP A 170 -12.83 -13.69 -0.08
N GLU A 171 -13.90 -14.25 -0.61
CA GLU A 171 -14.48 -13.92 -1.90
C GLU A 171 -14.78 -12.40 -1.95
N ASP A 172 -13.97 -11.61 -1.25
CA ASP A 172 -14.04 -10.18 -1.06
C ASP A 172 -13.80 -9.55 -2.42
N GLU A 173 -14.95 -9.22 -3.02
CA GLU A 173 -14.99 -8.50 -4.27
C GLU A 173 -14.01 -7.32 -4.21
N GLN A 174 -13.16 -7.23 -5.21
CA GLN A 174 -12.27 -6.09 -5.37
C GLN A 174 -12.94 -5.05 -6.25
N PHE A 175 -12.79 -3.80 -5.86
CA PHE A 175 -13.32 -2.67 -6.61
C PHE A 175 -12.21 -1.66 -6.89
N ARG A 176 -12.44 -0.80 -7.87
CA ARG A 176 -11.60 0.35 -8.16
C ARG A 176 -12.46 1.59 -8.30
N VAL A 177 -11.86 2.76 -8.17
CA VAL A 177 -12.51 4.07 -8.37
C VAL A 177 -12.12 4.61 -9.75
N PRO A 178 -12.97 4.48 -10.79
CA PRO A 178 -12.61 4.86 -12.16
C PRO A 178 -12.20 6.32 -12.32
N GLY A 179 -12.77 7.21 -11.51
CA GLY A 179 -12.42 8.64 -11.50
C GLY A 179 -11.09 8.99 -10.85
N GLY A 180 -10.44 8.03 -10.21
CA GLY A 180 -9.19 8.17 -9.43
C GLY A 180 -9.43 8.18 -7.92
N TYR A 181 -8.58 7.44 -7.23
CA TYR A 181 -8.69 7.28 -5.77
C TYR A 181 -8.35 8.58 -4.99
N ASP A 182 -7.63 9.50 -5.61
CA ASP A 182 -7.31 10.83 -5.06
C ASP A 182 -8.54 11.67 -4.74
N GLN A 183 -9.68 11.41 -5.39
CA GLN A 183 -10.94 12.11 -5.10
C GLN A 183 -11.44 11.82 -3.67
N ALA A 184 -11.26 10.60 -3.17
CA ALA A 184 -11.55 10.26 -1.78
C ALA A 184 -10.65 11.03 -0.80
N VAL A 185 -9.38 11.24 -1.17
CA VAL A 185 -8.44 12.09 -0.42
C VAL A 185 -8.88 13.55 -0.43
N ALA A 186 -9.31 14.06 -1.59
CA ALA A 186 -9.79 15.43 -1.74
C ALA A 186 -11.02 15.70 -0.85
N THR A 187 -11.95 14.74 -0.79
CA THR A 187 -13.14 14.81 0.09
C THR A 187 -12.72 14.87 1.56
N LEU A 188 -11.85 13.97 2.02
CA LEU A 188 -11.34 14.03 3.40
C LEU A 188 -10.63 15.35 3.71
N ALA A 189 -9.87 15.88 2.76
CA ALA A 189 -9.19 17.17 2.92
C ALA A 189 -10.18 18.35 2.97
N GLY A 190 -11.26 18.30 2.21
CA GLY A 190 -12.38 19.25 2.29
C GLY A 190 -13.03 19.21 3.67
N GLU A 191 -13.43 18.02 4.12
CA GLU A 191 -14.02 17.81 5.45
C GLU A 191 -13.09 18.28 6.60
N CYS A 192 -11.77 18.13 6.44
CA CYS A 192 -10.80 18.67 7.41
C CYS A 192 -10.85 20.20 7.46
N ARG A 193 -10.85 20.88 6.30
CA ARG A 193 -10.89 22.34 6.23
C ARG A 193 -12.19 22.90 6.81
N GLU A 194 -13.32 22.28 6.51
CA GLU A 194 -14.64 22.62 7.08
C GLU A 194 -14.67 22.46 8.60
N ALA A 195 -13.93 21.48 9.13
CA ALA A 195 -13.76 21.26 10.56
C ALA A 195 -12.66 22.15 11.19
N GLY A 196 -12.15 23.18 10.49
CA GLY A 196 -11.17 24.12 11.01
C GLY A 196 -9.74 23.57 11.11
N VAL A 197 -9.43 22.43 10.50
CA VAL A 197 -8.09 21.83 10.52
C VAL A 197 -7.13 22.62 9.63
N ARG A 198 -5.98 23.01 10.15
CA ARG A 198 -4.89 23.61 9.38
C ARG A 198 -4.09 22.51 8.66
N ILE A 199 -3.96 22.63 7.35
CA ILE A 199 -3.14 21.72 6.54
C ILE A 199 -1.92 22.47 6.01
N VAL A 200 -0.71 21.97 6.29
CA VAL A 200 0.56 22.56 5.85
C VAL A 200 1.31 21.53 5.00
N LEU A 201 1.40 21.81 3.70
CA LEU A 201 2.11 20.99 2.73
C LEU A 201 3.59 21.41 2.63
N GLY A 202 4.43 20.54 2.03
CA GLY A 202 5.85 20.82 1.87
C GLY A 202 6.61 21.01 3.20
N SER A 203 6.10 20.41 4.26
CA SER A 203 6.57 20.59 5.64
C SER A 203 7.07 19.28 6.23
N PRO A 204 8.25 18.78 5.76
CA PRO A 204 8.83 17.56 6.30
C PRO A 204 9.28 17.74 7.75
N VAL A 205 8.65 17.01 8.67
CA VAL A 205 9.07 16.96 10.08
C VAL A 205 10.38 16.17 10.18
N SER A 206 11.39 16.73 10.85
CA SER A 206 12.71 16.10 11.06
C SER A 206 12.97 15.72 12.51
N SER A 207 12.26 16.34 13.47
CA SER A 207 12.33 15.99 14.88
C SER A 207 10.98 16.14 15.58
N ILE A 208 10.77 15.30 16.58
CA ILE A 208 9.66 15.34 17.51
C ILE A 208 10.24 15.29 18.93
N ASP A 209 10.24 16.43 19.60
CA ASP A 209 10.62 16.56 20.99
C ASP A 209 9.34 16.42 21.83
N TRP A 210 9.33 15.51 22.82
CA TRP A 210 8.09 15.20 23.52
C TRP A 210 8.27 14.83 24.99
N ARG A 211 7.28 15.15 25.77
CA ARG A 211 7.08 14.70 27.15
C ARG A 211 5.59 14.55 27.41
N SER A 212 5.18 14.00 28.54
CA SER A 212 3.76 13.87 28.86
C SER A 212 3.04 15.23 28.73
N GLY A 213 1.98 15.26 27.91
CA GLY A 213 1.15 16.44 27.64
C GLY A 213 1.82 17.56 26.84
N HIS A 214 2.95 17.30 26.18
CA HIS A 214 3.60 18.31 25.34
C HIS A 214 4.42 17.70 24.21
N VAL A 215 4.25 18.23 23.00
CA VAL A 215 4.99 17.83 21.80
C VAL A 215 5.45 19.07 21.05
N GLN A 216 6.67 19.05 20.56
CA GLN A 216 7.20 20.01 19.61
C GLN A 216 7.64 19.25 18.34
N ALA A 217 6.96 19.48 17.23
CA ALA A 217 7.32 18.95 15.92
C ALA A 217 8.04 20.03 15.11
N ALA A 218 9.25 19.73 14.65
CA ALA A 218 10.08 20.69 13.93
C ALA A 218 10.58 20.16 12.60
N GLY A 219 10.60 21.02 11.60
CA GLY A 219 11.27 20.87 10.31
C GLY A 219 12.46 21.85 10.20
N ARG A 220 12.96 22.02 8.97
CA ARG A 220 14.15 22.85 8.75
C ARG A 220 13.96 24.33 9.11
N ARG A 221 12.76 24.89 8.90
CA ARG A 221 12.46 26.33 9.04
C ARG A 221 11.19 26.62 9.83
N TYR A 222 10.64 25.64 10.52
CA TYR A 222 9.42 25.79 11.29
C TYR A 222 9.43 24.89 12.52
N SER A 223 8.62 25.24 13.48
CA SER A 223 8.32 24.44 14.67
C SER A 223 6.89 24.72 15.09
N HIS A 224 6.17 23.67 15.48
CA HIS A 224 4.83 23.75 16.04
C HIS A 224 4.80 23.02 17.38
N SER A 225 4.09 23.57 18.34
CA SER A 225 3.86 22.98 19.64
C SER A 225 2.42 22.50 19.79
N ALA A 226 2.22 21.37 20.50
CA ALA A 226 0.91 20.84 20.81
C ALA A 226 0.93 20.06 22.12
N GLU A 227 -0.24 19.74 22.63
CA GLU A 227 -0.36 18.87 23.81
C GLU A 227 -0.16 17.39 23.44
N ALA A 228 -0.50 17.00 22.21
CA ALA A 228 -0.36 15.64 21.70
C ALA A 228 0.03 15.61 20.21
N ALA A 229 0.53 14.47 19.75
CA ALA A 229 0.74 14.22 18.33
C ALA A 229 0.21 12.85 17.90
N ILE A 230 -0.37 12.80 16.68
CA ILE A 230 -0.72 11.57 15.99
C ILE A 230 0.31 11.34 14.88
N ILE A 231 1.05 10.26 14.98
CA ILE A 231 2.11 9.87 14.04
C ILE A 231 1.51 8.91 13.02
N THR A 232 1.38 9.37 11.76
CA THR A 232 0.78 8.58 10.67
C THR A 232 1.77 8.24 9.56
N LEU A 233 3.03 8.19 9.94
CA LEU A 233 4.15 7.95 9.03
C LEU A 233 4.20 6.51 8.56
N PRO A 234 4.59 6.26 7.29
CA PRO A 234 4.88 4.93 6.80
C PRO A 234 5.92 4.21 7.66
N LEU A 235 5.79 2.89 7.78
CA LEU A 235 6.69 2.08 8.60
C LEU A 235 8.16 2.23 8.19
N GLY A 236 8.46 2.24 6.87
CA GLY A 236 9.82 2.43 6.38
C GLY A 236 10.43 3.79 6.73
N VAL A 237 9.60 4.84 6.93
CA VAL A 237 10.05 6.14 7.43
C VAL A 237 10.37 6.08 8.92
N LEU A 238 9.56 5.37 9.71
CA LEU A 238 9.80 5.15 11.15
C LEU A 238 11.06 4.31 11.42
N GLN A 239 11.41 3.40 10.49
CA GLN A 239 12.63 2.60 10.54
C GLN A 239 13.88 3.34 10.05
N ALA A 240 13.73 4.49 9.41
CA ALA A 240 14.84 5.20 8.78
C ALA A 240 15.89 5.69 9.80
N ARG A 241 17.13 5.25 9.64
CA ARG A 241 18.26 5.64 10.50
C ARG A 241 18.98 6.89 10.00
N SER A 242 18.88 7.17 8.70
CA SER A 242 19.58 8.27 8.03
C SER A 242 18.82 8.77 6.79
N GLY A 243 19.30 9.83 6.20
CA GLY A 243 18.83 10.39 4.94
C GLY A 243 17.53 11.22 5.05
N PRO A 244 17.04 11.75 3.92
CA PRO A 244 15.82 12.54 3.87
C PRO A 244 14.61 11.73 4.39
N GLY A 245 13.68 12.42 5.05
CA GLY A 245 12.48 11.80 5.64
C GLY A 245 12.69 11.17 7.02
N ARG A 246 13.94 10.98 7.47
CA ARG A 246 14.21 10.50 8.83
C ARG A 246 13.65 11.47 9.88
N ILE A 247 12.99 10.91 10.89
CA ILE A 247 12.51 11.67 12.05
C ILE A 247 13.25 11.24 13.32
N ARG A 248 13.66 12.20 14.12
CA ARG A 248 14.28 11.98 15.43
C ARG A 248 13.27 12.24 16.52
N PHE A 249 13.06 11.26 17.39
CA PHE A 249 12.27 11.41 18.61
C PHE A 249 13.18 11.72 19.80
N ARG A 250 12.83 12.72 20.60
CA ARG A 250 13.51 13.10 21.85
C ARG A 250 12.48 13.28 22.96
N PRO A 251 12.49 12.42 24.00
CA PRO A 251 13.33 11.23 24.16
C PRO A 251 13.06 10.19 23.07
N ALA A 252 14.03 9.30 22.86
CA ALA A 252 13.90 8.20 21.91
C ALA A 252 12.73 7.29 22.29
N LEU A 253 12.13 6.60 21.27
CA LEU A 253 10.96 5.74 21.48
C LEU A 253 11.26 4.44 22.29
N GLY A 254 12.54 4.16 22.58
CA GLY A 254 12.94 3.02 23.39
C GLY A 254 12.45 1.68 22.85
N ARG A 255 11.77 0.89 23.67
CA ARG A 255 11.23 -0.43 23.25
C ARG A 255 10.29 -0.35 22.05
N ARG A 256 9.63 0.80 21.84
CA ARG A 256 8.77 1.01 20.68
C ARG A 256 9.58 1.06 19.38
N GLN A 257 10.77 1.68 19.40
CA GLN A 257 11.65 1.68 18.24
C GLN A 257 12.13 0.27 17.89
N ALA A 258 12.53 -0.52 18.87
CA ALA A 258 12.91 -1.92 18.67
C ALA A 258 11.77 -2.75 18.05
N LEU A 259 10.53 -2.48 18.45
CA LEU A 259 9.35 -3.10 17.83
C LEU A 259 9.18 -2.67 16.37
N ILE A 260 9.25 -1.37 16.09
CA ILE A 260 9.14 -0.81 14.74
C ILE A 260 10.19 -1.44 13.81
N ASP A 261 11.42 -1.59 14.29
CA ASP A 261 12.54 -2.13 13.49
C ASP A 261 12.37 -3.61 13.10
N GLN A 262 11.53 -4.35 13.82
CA GLN A 262 11.25 -5.77 13.57
C GLN A 262 10.01 -6.00 12.70
N MET A 263 9.23 -4.96 12.40
CA MET A 263 8.05 -5.07 11.54
C MET A 263 8.46 -5.12 10.07
N GLY A 264 7.71 -5.88 9.27
CA GLY A 264 7.99 -6.06 7.85
C GLY A 264 7.53 -4.89 6.98
N VAL A 265 8.39 -4.46 6.07
CA VAL A 265 8.06 -3.47 5.02
C VAL A 265 8.12 -4.15 3.67
N GLY A 266 7.00 -4.20 2.98
CA GLY A 266 6.91 -4.72 1.63
C GLY A 266 7.40 -3.73 0.58
N HIS A 267 7.94 -4.26 -0.49
CA HIS A 267 8.42 -3.49 -1.63
C HIS A 267 7.64 -3.86 -2.88
N VAL A 268 7.32 -2.87 -3.70
CA VAL A 268 6.55 -3.04 -4.92
C VAL A 268 7.18 -2.26 -6.06
N TYR A 269 7.29 -2.91 -7.20
CA TYR A 269 7.50 -2.26 -8.49
C TYR A 269 6.19 -2.28 -9.28
N ARG A 270 5.72 -1.10 -9.66
CA ARG A 270 4.54 -0.92 -10.50
C ARG A 270 4.90 -0.05 -11.69
N LEU A 271 4.56 -0.51 -12.90
CA LEU A 271 4.69 0.26 -14.13
C LEU A 271 3.38 0.22 -14.90
N ASN A 272 2.76 1.37 -15.12
CA ASN A 272 1.63 1.48 -16.03
C ASN A 272 2.17 1.71 -17.45
N VAL A 273 1.74 0.87 -18.39
CA VAL A 273 2.17 0.90 -19.80
C VAL A 273 0.96 1.18 -20.66
N ARG A 274 0.95 2.31 -21.37
CA ARG A 274 -0.05 2.60 -22.38
C ARG A 274 0.48 2.18 -23.75
N LEU A 275 -0.30 1.40 -24.48
CA LEU A 275 -0.02 1.03 -25.87
C LEU A 275 -0.82 1.93 -26.84
N ARG A 276 -0.34 2.02 -28.08
CA ARG A 276 -1.13 2.66 -29.15
C ARG A 276 -2.34 1.77 -29.48
N ALA A 277 -3.54 2.35 -29.60
CA ALA A 277 -4.77 1.59 -29.79
C ALA A 277 -4.73 0.66 -31.02
N ALA A 278 -4.18 1.11 -32.13
CA ALA A 278 -4.01 0.27 -33.31
C ALA A 278 -3.05 -0.91 -33.08
N ALA A 279 -2.02 -0.72 -32.25
CA ALA A 279 -1.06 -1.77 -31.94
C ALA A 279 -1.59 -2.77 -30.89
N TRP A 280 -2.47 -2.35 -30.00
CA TRP A 280 -3.07 -3.20 -28.96
C TRP A 280 -3.68 -4.49 -29.53
N ARG A 281 -4.57 -4.33 -30.51
CA ARG A 281 -5.25 -5.47 -31.14
C ARG A 281 -4.30 -6.36 -31.95
N ALA A 282 -3.27 -5.76 -32.56
CA ALA A 282 -2.31 -6.47 -33.39
C ALA A 282 -1.21 -7.20 -32.61
N LEU A 283 -1.03 -6.89 -31.33
CA LEU A 283 -0.01 -7.52 -30.50
C LEU A 283 -0.46 -8.85 -29.92
N TRP A 284 -1.77 -9.02 -29.67
CA TRP A 284 -2.29 -10.26 -29.09
C TRP A 284 -2.39 -11.36 -30.16
N PRO A 285 -1.85 -12.55 -29.91
CA PRO A 285 -1.96 -13.67 -30.85
C PRO A 285 -3.41 -14.01 -31.11
N ALA A 286 -3.75 -14.29 -32.37
CA ALA A 286 -5.03 -14.86 -32.73
C ALA A 286 -5.19 -16.21 -32.03
N GLY A 287 -6.27 -16.42 -31.25
CA GLY A 287 -6.49 -17.63 -30.49
C GLY A 287 -5.94 -17.64 -29.06
N ALA A 288 -5.37 -16.56 -28.57
CA ALA A 288 -4.90 -16.45 -27.17
C ALA A 288 -6.04 -16.50 -26.12
N GLY A 289 -7.29 -16.68 -26.54
CA GLY A 289 -8.45 -16.80 -25.63
C GLY A 289 -8.82 -15.50 -24.90
N LEU A 290 -8.06 -14.45 -25.09
CA LEU A 290 -8.39 -13.14 -24.54
C LEU A 290 -9.59 -12.54 -25.25
N PRO A 291 -10.53 -11.94 -24.51
CA PRO A 291 -11.56 -11.11 -25.11
C PRO A 291 -10.88 -10.01 -25.93
N ALA A 292 -11.31 -9.81 -27.15
CA ALA A 292 -10.83 -8.72 -28.03
C ALA A 292 -11.09 -7.33 -27.44
N SER A 293 -11.95 -7.26 -26.45
CA SER A 293 -12.27 -6.08 -25.62
C SER A 293 -11.82 -6.35 -24.19
N THR A 294 -10.78 -5.69 -23.70
CA THR A 294 -10.78 -4.93 -22.49
C THR A 294 -10.97 -5.67 -21.15
N GLY A 295 -10.18 -5.30 -20.16
CA GLY A 295 -10.34 -5.78 -18.81
C GLY A 295 -10.18 -7.30 -18.68
N PHE A 296 -9.08 -7.86 -19.19
CA PHE A 296 -8.87 -9.32 -19.12
C PHE A 296 -8.62 -9.83 -17.68
N GLY A 297 -8.53 -8.94 -16.69
CA GLY A 297 -8.20 -9.32 -15.33
C GLY A 297 -6.69 -9.45 -15.12
N PHE A 298 -6.27 -10.52 -14.47
CA PHE A 298 -4.90 -10.73 -14.03
C PHE A 298 -4.20 -11.85 -14.77
N ILE A 299 -2.96 -11.64 -15.17
CA ILE A 299 -2.10 -12.65 -15.77
C ILE A 299 -0.95 -12.95 -14.81
N HIS A 300 -0.83 -14.19 -14.36
CA HIS A 300 0.31 -14.71 -13.63
C HIS A 300 1.34 -15.23 -14.64
N ALA A 301 2.39 -14.43 -14.85
CA ALA A 301 3.39 -14.72 -15.86
C ALA A 301 4.41 -15.76 -15.36
N GLN A 302 4.59 -16.85 -16.12
CA GLN A 302 5.63 -17.85 -15.88
C GLN A 302 6.91 -17.57 -16.67
N VAL A 303 6.93 -16.47 -17.44
CA VAL A 303 8.08 -16.05 -18.26
C VAL A 303 8.38 -14.57 -18.03
N GLY A 304 9.62 -14.19 -18.20
CA GLY A 304 10.10 -12.82 -18.01
C GLY A 304 10.33 -12.47 -16.53
N GLY A 305 10.54 -11.19 -16.27
CA GLY A 305 10.94 -10.68 -14.93
C GLY A 305 9.82 -10.02 -14.13
N ILE A 306 8.60 -9.90 -14.68
CA ILE A 306 7.43 -9.33 -14.01
C ILE A 306 6.40 -10.44 -13.79
N PRO A 307 6.11 -10.79 -12.53
CA PRO A 307 5.27 -11.95 -12.24
C PRO A 307 3.78 -11.74 -12.48
N VAL A 308 3.26 -10.50 -12.39
CA VAL A 308 1.83 -10.25 -12.56
C VAL A 308 1.59 -9.07 -13.48
N TRP A 309 0.62 -9.22 -14.36
CA TRP A 309 0.12 -8.19 -15.26
C TRP A 309 -1.39 -8.11 -15.18
N TRP A 310 -1.96 -6.91 -15.32
CA TRP A 310 -3.40 -6.78 -15.45
C TRP A 310 -3.80 -5.64 -16.39
N SER A 311 -5.03 -5.75 -16.90
CA SER A 311 -5.77 -4.66 -17.52
C SER A 311 -7.20 -4.69 -17.00
N LEU A 312 -7.64 -3.60 -16.45
CA LEU A 312 -8.93 -3.46 -15.77
C LEU A 312 -9.87 -2.50 -16.49
N THR A 313 -9.45 -1.95 -17.63
CA THR A 313 -10.21 -0.99 -18.42
C THR A 313 -10.28 -1.44 -19.87
N ASP A 314 -11.20 -0.82 -20.60
CA ASP A 314 -11.36 -1.02 -22.04
C ASP A 314 -10.26 -0.36 -22.86
N GLU A 315 -9.39 0.34 -22.19
CA GLU A 315 -8.28 1.07 -22.79
C GLU A 315 -7.00 0.23 -22.85
N PRO A 316 -6.13 0.48 -23.83
CA PRO A 316 -4.89 -0.27 -23.98
C PRO A 316 -3.84 0.12 -22.93
N VAL A 317 -4.21 -0.02 -21.67
CA VAL A 317 -3.36 0.23 -20.50
C VAL A 317 -3.15 -1.07 -19.73
N LEU A 318 -1.88 -1.42 -19.56
CA LEU A 318 -1.44 -2.58 -18.79
C LEU A 318 -0.67 -2.12 -17.55
N VAL A 319 -0.85 -2.85 -16.47
CA VAL A 319 -0.07 -2.66 -15.27
C VAL A 319 0.86 -3.85 -15.07
N ALA A 320 2.15 -3.57 -15.00
CA ALA A 320 3.19 -4.48 -14.54
C ALA A 320 3.30 -4.40 -13.02
N TRP A 321 3.30 -5.54 -12.36
CA TRP A 321 3.40 -5.63 -10.92
C TRP A 321 4.39 -6.70 -10.50
N ALA A 322 5.31 -6.29 -9.63
CA ALA A 322 6.18 -7.19 -8.91
C ALA A 322 6.21 -6.77 -7.44
N GLY A 323 5.97 -7.71 -6.53
CA GLY A 323 6.06 -7.52 -5.09
C GLY A 323 7.28 -8.22 -4.48
N GLY A 324 7.60 -7.89 -3.23
CA GLY A 324 8.60 -8.55 -2.42
C GLY A 324 9.98 -8.74 -3.10
N PRO A 325 10.49 -9.98 -3.16
CA PRO A 325 11.82 -10.25 -3.73
C PRO A 325 12.00 -9.80 -5.18
N ALA A 326 10.95 -9.93 -6.01
CA ALA A 326 11.01 -9.49 -7.41
C ALA A 326 11.11 -7.97 -7.52
N ALA A 327 10.38 -7.22 -6.68
CA ALA A 327 10.50 -5.77 -6.62
C ALA A 327 11.88 -5.31 -6.16
N LEU A 328 12.45 -5.97 -5.16
CA LEU A 328 13.80 -5.69 -4.67
C LEU A 328 14.87 -5.96 -5.73
N ALA A 329 14.72 -7.04 -6.51
CA ALA A 329 15.62 -7.34 -7.61
C ALA A 329 15.57 -6.25 -8.69
N LEU A 330 14.36 -5.81 -9.08
CA LEU A 330 14.18 -4.71 -10.01
C LEU A 330 14.71 -3.38 -9.43
N GLY A 331 14.56 -3.16 -8.13
CA GLY A 331 15.06 -1.97 -7.44
C GLY A 331 16.56 -1.74 -7.53
N ARG A 332 17.35 -2.81 -7.79
CA ARG A 332 18.82 -2.75 -7.98
C ARG A 332 19.23 -2.25 -9.37
N LEU A 333 18.29 -2.26 -10.33
CA LEU A 333 18.52 -1.81 -11.69
C LEU A 333 18.31 -0.29 -11.80
N GLU A 334 19.00 0.31 -12.75
CA GLU A 334 18.75 1.70 -13.12
C GLU A 334 17.31 1.88 -13.67
N PRO A 335 16.67 3.05 -13.50
CA PRO A 335 15.27 3.26 -13.90
C PRO A 335 14.98 2.89 -15.37
N ARG A 336 15.91 3.18 -16.28
CA ARG A 336 15.79 2.82 -17.71
C ARG A 336 15.84 1.30 -17.91
N GLU A 337 16.67 0.60 -17.14
CA GLU A 337 16.80 -0.86 -17.21
C GLU A 337 15.59 -1.55 -16.63
N ARG A 338 15.04 -1.06 -15.50
CA ARG A 338 13.79 -1.56 -14.92
C ARG A 338 12.65 -1.51 -15.94
N ARG A 339 12.48 -0.36 -16.60
CA ARG A 339 11.49 -0.20 -17.67
C ARG A 339 11.72 -1.18 -18.82
N ARG A 340 12.98 -1.33 -19.28
CA ARG A 340 13.33 -2.28 -20.33
C ARG A 340 13.07 -3.72 -19.90
N CYS A 341 13.36 -4.08 -18.67
CA CYS A 341 13.06 -5.39 -18.10
C CYS A 341 11.55 -5.67 -18.14
N ALA A 342 10.72 -4.71 -17.70
CA ALA A 342 9.28 -4.84 -17.74
C ALA A 342 8.75 -5.00 -19.17
N LEU A 343 9.19 -4.19 -20.12
CA LEU A 343 8.75 -4.31 -21.53
C LEU A 343 9.21 -5.62 -22.18
N ARG A 344 10.41 -6.10 -21.88
CA ARG A 344 10.86 -7.43 -22.33
C ARG A 344 10.02 -8.56 -21.72
N SER A 345 9.66 -8.42 -20.42
CA SER A 345 8.78 -9.38 -19.76
C SER A 345 7.41 -9.44 -20.44
N LEU A 346 6.83 -8.29 -20.77
CA LEU A 346 5.57 -8.23 -21.52
C LEU A 346 5.71 -8.83 -22.93
N ALA A 347 6.77 -8.51 -23.62
CA ALA A 347 7.02 -9.05 -24.98
C ALA A 347 7.15 -10.58 -24.96
N ALA A 348 7.87 -11.14 -23.98
CA ALA A 348 7.97 -12.58 -23.76
C ALA A 348 6.62 -13.22 -23.42
N LEU A 349 5.82 -12.55 -22.57
CA LEU A 349 4.49 -13.01 -22.17
C LEU A 349 3.56 -13.15 -23.36
N ILE A 350 3.50 -12.14 -24.21
CA ILE A 350 2.62 -12.13 -25.40
C ILE A 350 3.26 -12.79 -26.63
N GLY A 351 4.48 -13.29 -26.57
CA GLY A 351 5.16 -14.00 -27.64
C GLY A 351 5.55 -13.13 -28.83
N VAL A 352 5.89 -11.86 -28.61
CA VAL A 352 6.31 -10.93 -29.68
C VAL A 352 7.75 -10.43 -29.48
N PRO A 353 8.45 -10.04 -30.57
CA PRO A 353 9.76 -9.40 -30.43
C PRO A 353 9.69 -8.11 -29.60
N ALA A 354 10.63 -7.93 -28.68
CA ALA A 354 10.67 -6.75 -27.79
C ALA A 354 10.65 -5.43 -28.58
N ALA A 355 11.35 -5.35 -29.70
CA ALA A 355 11.35 -4.17 -30.57
C ALA A 355 9.96 -3.85 -31.16
N ARG A 356 9.11 -4.88 -31.41
CA ARG A 356 7.74 -4.68 -31.87
C ARG A 356 6.89 -4.09 -30.74
N LEU A 357 7.03 -4.60 -29.52
CA LEU A 357 6.34 -4.06 -28.36
C LEU A 357 6.78 -2.62 -28.06
N GLU A 358 8.09 -2.34 -28.05
CA GLU A 358 8.61 -1.00 -27.79
C GLU A 358 8.04 0.06 -28.75
N ARG A 359 7.89 -0.28 -30.03
CA ARG A 359 7.23 0.60 -31.01
C ARG A 359 5.74 0.82 -30.73
N ALA A 360 5.09 -0.12 -30.07
CA ALA A 360 3.67 -0.03 -29.70
C ALA A 360 3.43 0.82 -28.44
N VAL A 361 4.46 1.01 -27.60
CA VAL A 361 4.34 1.80 -26.36
C VAL A 361 4.09 3.27 -26.69
N ALA A 362 3.01 3.82 -26.15
CA ALA A 362 2.66 5.23 -26.24
C ALA A 362 3.08 6.03 -25.01
N GLY A 363 3.26 5.38 -23.87
CA GLY A 363 3.70 6.02 -22.63
C GLY A 363 3.86 5.04 -21.47
N CYS A 364 4.61 5.47 -20.47
CA CYS A 364 4.77 4.73 -19.21
C CYS A 364 4.66 5.69 -18.03
N GLN A 365 4.03 5.22 -16.93
CA GLN A 365 3.94 5.94 -15.66
C GLN A 365 4.38 5.04 -14.52
N HIS A 366 5.24 5.55 -13.66
CA HIS A 366 5.84 4.81 -12.55
C HIS A 366 6.13 5.74 -11.38
N TRP A 367 6.07 5.19 -10.15
CA TRP A 367 6.57 5.84 -8.94
C TRP A 367 7.35 4.84 -8.11
N ASP A 368 8.55 5.21 -7.68
CA ASP A 368 9.39 4.35 -6.86
C ASP A 368 9.14 4.60 -5.38
N TRP A 369 8.21 3.82 -4.80
CA TRP A 369 7.85 3.93 -3.39
C TRP A 369 8.99 3.56 -2.44
N THR A 370 9.91 2.71 -2.89
CA THR A 370 11.09 2.30 -2.11
C THR A 370 12.12 3.41 -2.02
N ALA A 371 12.38 4.09 -3.13
CA ALA A 371 13.30 5.21 -3.19
C ALA A 371 12.71 6.53 -2.65
N ASP A 372 11.39 6.64 -2.59
CA ASP A 372 10.70 7.83 -2.05
C ASP A 372 11.02 8.00 -0.55
N PRO A 373 11.68 9.11 -0.14
CA PRO A 373 12.15 9.30 1.23
C PRO A 373 11.02 9.42 2.26
N PHE A 374 9.79 9.70 1.81
CA PHE A 374 8.61 9.84 2.66
C PHE A 374 7.71 8.61 2.64
N SER A 375 8.17 7.52 2.02
CA SER A 375 7.49 6.21 2.05
C SER A 375 8.43 5.08 2.43
N ARG A 376 9.57 4.92 1.73
CA ARG A 376 10.62 3.92 1.94
C ARG A 376 10.09 2.49 1.91
N GLY A 377 9.12 2.23 1.06
CA GLY A 377 8.41 0.98 0.88
C GLY A 377 6.97 1.19 0.46
N ALA A 378 6.29 0.11 0.12
CA ALA A 378 4.90 0.13 -0.35
C ALA A 378 3.91 0.05 0.83
N TYR A 379 3.83 -1.09 1.50
CA TYR A 379 2.97 -1.33 2.67
C TYR A 379 3.61 -2.33 3.61
N SER A 380 3.08 -2.44 4.82
CA SER A 380 3.61 -3.37 5.82
C SER A 380 3.04 -4.77 5.65
N PHE A 381 3.78 -5.76 6.14
CA PHE A 381 3.33 -7.12 6.34
C PHE A 381 3.69 -7.60 7.75
N THR A 382 3.00 -8.61 8.25
CA THR A 382 3.32 -9.21 9.55
C THR A 382 4.53 -10.12 9.43
N ALA A 383 5.67 -9.70 9.97
CA ALA A 383 6.89 -10.51 9.97
C ALA A 383 6.78 -11.69 10.94
N ALA A 384 7.52 -12.76 10.68
CA ALA A 384 7.56 -13.97 11.50
C ALA A 384 7.85 -13.66 12.99
N GLY A 385 6.98 -14.08 13.86
CA GLY A 385 7.06 -13.81 15.30
C GLY A 385 6.70 -12.39 15.72
N GLN A 386 6.14 -11.59 14.82
CA GLN A 386 5.73 -10.21 15.07
C GLN A 386 4.19 -10.01 15.00
N ASP A 387 3.41 -11.06 15.19
CA ASP A 387 1.93 -11.07 15.07
C ASP A 387 1.23 -10.04 15.98
N GLU A 388 1.86 -9.67 17.11
CA GLU A 388 1.34 -8.69 18.06
C GLU A 388 1.86 -7.26 17.83
N SER A 389 2.73 -7.06 16.85
CA SER A 389 3.49 -5.82 16.72
C SER A 389 2.61 -4.63 16.32
N ALA A 390 1.64 -4.83 15.43
CA ALA A 390 0.68 -3.80 15.06
C ALA A 390 -0.15 -3.35 16.28
N ARG A 391 -0.63 -4.30 17.11
CA ARG A 391 -1.34 -4.02 18.35
C ARG A 391 -0.48 -3.27 19.37
N LYS A 392 0.79 -3.65 19.51
CA LYS A 392 1.73 -2.97 20.40
C LYS A 392 2.10 -1.58 19.85
N LEU A 393 2.28 -1.42 18.54
CA LEU A 393 2.62 -0.13 17.92
C LEU A 393 1.52 0.90 18.12
N ARG A 394 0.26 0.52 17.95
CA ARG A 394 -0.88 1.45 18.07
C ARG A 394 -1.15 1.96 19.48
N ALA A 395 -0.67 1.27 20.54
CA ALA A 395 -0.90 1.68 21.92
C ALA A 395 -0.30 3.07 22.19
N PRO A 396 -1.04 4.00 22.83
CA PRO A 396 -0.55 5.35 23.10
C PRO A 396 0.70 5.38 23.98
N LEU A 397 1.59 6.36 23.77
CA LEU A 397 2.73 6.61 24.63
C LEU A 397 2.41 7.78 25.57
N ARG A 398 2.26 7.50 26.85
CA ARG A 398 2.02 8.48 27.94
C ARG A 398 0.88 9.46 27.63
N GLY A 399 -0.18 9.01 26.92
CA GLY A 399 -1.29 9.86 26.51
C GLY A 399 -0.88 11.05 25.62
N THR A 400 0.28 10.98 24.96
CA THR A 400 0.87 12.12 24.24
C THR A 400 1.21 11.80 22.79
N LEU A 401 1.85 10.66 22.53
CA LEU A 401 2.10 10.20 21.16
C LEU A 401 1.16 9.06 20.84
N PHE A 402 0.42 9.20 19.74
CA PHE A 402 -0.52 8.22 19.20
C PHE A 402 -0.02 7.79 17.83
N PHE A 403 -0.20 6.51 17.49
CA PHE A 403 0.27 5.97 16.22
C PHE A 403 -0.93 5.48 15.39
N ALA A 404 -0.96 5.89 14.13
CA ALA A 404 -1.94 5.44 13.14
C ALA A 404 -1.26 5.19 11.79
N GLY A 405 -1.98 4.66 10.84
CA GLY A 405 -1.50 4.20 9.54
C GLY A 405 -1.75 2.70 9.38
N GLU A 406 -1.65 2.20 8.17
CA GLU A 406 -1.95 0.80 7.83
C GLU A 406 -1.12 -0.22 8.64
N ALA A 407 0.11 0.14 9.02
CA ALA A 407 0.98 -0.70 9.86
C ALA A 407 0.50 -0.86 11.31
N THR A 408 -0.52 -0.12 11.72
CA THR A 408 -1.18 -0.24 13.03
C THR A 408 -2.54 -0.92 12.97
N ALA A 409 -2.97 -1.32 11.79
CA ALA A 409 -4.18 -2.13 11.55
C ALA A 409 -3.96 -3.58 11.99
N GLN A 410 -4.98 -4.41 11.98
CA GLN A 410 -4.91 -5.80 12.43
C GLN A 410 -5.56 -6.73 11.41
N GLY A 411 -5.10 -7.99 11.37
CA GLY A 411 -5.62 -9.00 10.45
C GLY A 411 -5.53 -8.55 9.00
N ALA A 412 -6.52 -8.84 8.21
CA ALA A 412 -6.61 -8.51 6.78
C ALA A 412 -6.63 -7.00 6.48
N GLU A 413 -6.74 -6.13 7.49
CA GLU A 413 -6.68 -4.68 7.28
C GLU A 413 -5.26 -4.12 7.20
N VAL A 414 -4.22 -4.90 7.58
CA VAL A 414 -2.81 -4.50 7.47
C VAL A 414 -2.49 -4.24 5.99
N GLY A 415 -1.73 -3.19 5.71
CA GLY A 415 -1.34 -2.85 4.33
C GLY A 415 -2.43 -2.15 3.50
N THR A 416 -3.64 -1.94 4.02
CA THR A 416 -4.79 -1.45 3.26
C THR A 416 -5.13 0.02 3.50
N VAL A 417 -5.86 0.62 2.54
CA VAL A 417 -6.37 1.99 2.67
C VAL A 417 -7.45 2.08 3.76
N HIS A 418 -8.33 1.09 3.85
CA HIS A 418 -9.38 1.06 4.87
C HIS A 418 -8.82 0.86 6.28
N GLY A 419 -7.78 0.02 6.44
CA GLY A 419 -7.05 -0.11 7.70
C GLY A 419 -6.36 1.19 8.11
N ALA A 420 -5.78 1.93 7.16
CA ALA A 420 -5.24 3.25 7.42
C ALA A 420 -6.34 4.22 7.89
N LEU A 421 -7.49 4.26 7.21
CA LEU A 421 -8.65 5.09 7.56
C LEU A 421 -9.14 4.79 8.99
N ALA A 422 -9.41 3.52 9.27
CA ALA A 422 -9.90 3.06 10.58
C ALA A 422 -8.90 3.38 11.70
N SER A 423 -7.60 3.19 11.45
CA SER A 423 -6.55 3.51 12.42
C SER A 423 -6.48 4.99 12.77
N GLY A 424 -6.75 5.87 11.79
CA GLY A 424 -6.82 7.31 12.01
C GLY A 424 -7.99 7.70 12.92
N ILE A 425 -9.17 7.15 12.65
CA ILE A 425 -10.39 7.36 13.45
C ILE A 425 -10.15 6.89 14.90
N ARG A 426 -9.57 5.69 15.08
CA ARG A 426 -9.21 5.15 16.40
C ARG A 426 -8.25 6.08 17.14
N ALA A 427 -7.15 6.48 16.50
CA ALA A 427 -6.16 7.33 17.15
C ALA A 427 -6.70 8.69 17.56
N ALA A 428 -7.65 9.24 16.79
CA ALA A 428 -8.37 10.46 17.17
C ALA A 428 -9.22 10.26 18.41
N ALA A 429 -9.94 9.13 18.51
CA ALA A 429 -10.73 8.79 19.70
C ALA A 429 -9.84 8.61 20.94
N GLU A 430 -8.71 7.91 20.80
CA GLU A 430 -7.72 7.73 21.88
C GLU A 430 -7.13 9.07 22.35
N ALA A 431 -6.77 9.97 21.41
CA ALA A 431 -6.23 11.30 21.72
C ALA A 431 -7.28 12.21 22.39
N ALA A 432 -8.55 12.07 22.01
CA ALA A 432 -9.64 12.83 22.65
C ALA A 432 -9.95 12.33 24.07
N ALA A 433 -9.81 11.03 24.33
CA ALA A 433 -10.08 10.42 25.65
C ALA A 433 -8.91 10.57 26.66
N ALA A 434 -7.72 10.85 26.20
CA ALA A 434 -6.52 10.99 27.05
C ALA A 434 -6.47 12.29 27.88
N ARG A 435 -7.54 13.08 27.88
CA ARG A 435 -7.64 14.43 28.50
C ARG A 435 -8.79 14.53 29.45
#